data_f226ee31e50b295a27d4015351a65398
#
_entry.id   f226ee31e50b295a27d4015351a65398
#
_cell.length_a   1.000
_cell.length_b   1.000
_cell.length_c   1.000
_cell.angle_alpha   90.00
_cell.angle_beta   90.00
_cell.angle_gamma   90.00
#
_symmetry.space_group_name_H-M   'P 1'
#
loop_
_entity.id
_entity.type
_entity.pdbx_description
1 polymer ?
#
loop_
_entity_poly.entity_id
_entity_poly.type
_entity_poly.pdbx_seq_one_letter_code
_entity_poly.pdbx_strand_id
1 'polypeptide(L)'
;HRYDPDSGKDERIVLDGTVGFVVPAKKGGLIAGVGRCLVHLDWDSKKVTKLHEVDHGLQTRFNDGKCDPQGRIWAGTMGPPKPDIPSMKKIGSLYCLDLDGSLRTVIQEVGISNGLAWSEDGKTMYYIDSTPRQMYRFDFDGSTGKIGNKTVFIDNSGKSMPEFGLPDGMTLDTEGNAWVANFFSRKVVKYSTKTGEPMQSVEFPATRITSCCFGGKGLDELYVTTSAYEATEEEMKEFPLSGSLFRVKGLGVKGFPANVYEGSLTVQ
;
A
#
# COMPACT_ATOMS: atom_id res chain seq x y z
N HIS A 1 -4.92 14.02 0.92
CA HIS A 1 -5.74 14.37 2.08
C HIS A 1 -5.00 14.13 3.38
N ARG A 2 -5.27 14.97 4.38
CA ARG A 2 -4.87 14.80 5.77
C ARG A 2 -6.13 14.94 6.63
N TYR A 3 -6.57 13.82 7.19
CA TYR A 3 -7.77 13.76 8.02
C TYR A 3 -7.40 13.66 9.50
N ASP A 4 -8.00 14.50 10.31
CA ASP A 4 -7.90 14.46 11.78
C ASP A 4 -9.17 13.80 12.34
N PRO A 5 -9.08 12.58 12.90
CA PRO A 5 -10.24 11.85 13.39
C PRO A 5 -10.85 12.44 14.68
N ASP A 6 -10.11 13.25 15.45
CA ASP A 6 -10.61 13.86 16.68
C ASP A 6 -11.44 15.12 16.36
N SER A 7 -11.03 15.94 15.42
CA SER A 7 -11.74 17.16 15.00
C SER A 7 -12.67 16.95 13.80
N GLY A 8 -12.51 15.86 13.06
CA GLY A 8 -13.20 15.62 11.79
C GLY A 8 -12.69 16.50 10.63
N LYS A 9 -11.59 17.24 10.84
CA LYS A 9 -11.04 18.14 9.83
C LYS A 9 -10.36 17.34 8.73
N ASP A 10 -10.74 17.63 7.47
CA ASP A 10 -10.08 17.11 6.28
C ASP A 10 -9.43 18.26 5.49
N GLU A 11 -8.16 18.13 5.23
CA GLU A 11 -7.37 19.06 4.42
C GLU A 11 -6.82 18.33 3.21
N ARG A 12 -6.72 19.04 2.08
CA ARG A 12 -6.20 18.45 0.84
C ARG A 12 -5.17 19.32 0.15
N ILE A 13 -4.23 18.69 -0.52
CA ILE A 13 -3.34 19.31 -1.50
C ILE A 13 -3.54 18.55 -2.81
N VAL A 14 -3.77 19.30 -3.89
CA VAL A 14 -3.87 18.73 -5.25
C VAL A 14 -2.49 18.77 -5.87
N LEU A 15 -2.03 17.63 -6.39
CA LEU A 15 -0.75 17.48 -7.07
C LEU A 15 -0.99 17.26 -8.57
N ASP A 16 0.02 17.55 -9.38
CA ASP A 16 -0.02 17.34 -10.83
C ASP A 16 0.33 15.89 -11.18
N GLY A 17 -0.62 15.02 -10.99
CA GLY A 17 -0.52 13.60 -11.29
C GLY A 17 -1.21 12.69 -10.28
N THR A 18 -1.31 11.41 -10.62
CA THR A 18 -1.89 10.40 -9.75
C THR A 18 -0.97 10.14 -8.56
N VAL A 19 -1.48 10.28 -7.34
CA VAL A 19 -0.77 9.94 -6.10
C VAL A 19 -1.02 8.49 -5.75
N GLY A 20 0.03 7.67 -5.76
CA GLY A 20 -0.06 6.24 -5.45
C GLY A 20 0.06 5.96 -3.95
N PHE A 21 1.00 6.61 -3.30
CA PHE A 21 1.23 6.47 -1.86
C PHE A 21 1.78 7.76 -1.24
N VAL A 22 1.74 7.82 0.08
CA VAL A 22 2.36 8.89 0.86
C VAL A 22 2.88 8.34 2.18
N VAL A 23 4.09 8.74 2.58
CA VAL A 23 4.70 8.40 3.88
C VAL A 23 5.29 9.64 4.54
N PRO A 24 5.28 9.76 5.87
CA PRO A 24 5.93 10.86 6.58
C PRO A 24 7.46 10.76 6.45
N ALA A 25 8.13 11.92 6.44
CA ALA A 25 9.58 12.01 6.52
C ALA A 25 10.01 12.56 7.89
N LYS A 26 11.00 11.95 8.52
CA LYS A 26 11.54 12.37 9.84
C LYS A 26 12.08 13.79 9.82
N LYS A 27 12.63 14.21 8.69
CA LYS A 27 13.16 15.58 8.48
C LYS A 27 12.08 16.62 8.16
N GLY A 28 10.81 16.23 8.30
CA GLY A 28 9.64 17.06 8.01
C GLY A 28 9.07 16.83 6.61
N GLY A 29 7.78 17.13 6.48
CA GLY A 29 7.03 16.91 5.24
C GLY A 29 6.69 15.43 4.99
N LEU A 30 6.37 15.16 3.75
CA LEU A 30 5.92 13.85 3.27
C LEU A 30 6.71 13.44 2.02
N ILE A 31 6.94 12.15 1.85
CA ILE A 31 7.38 11.59 0.56
C ILE A 31 6.16 10.95 -0.11
N ALA A 32 5.97 11.25 -1.38
CA ALA A 32 4.86 10.71 -2.17
C ALA A 32 5.33 10.17 -3.52
N GLY A 33 4.63 9.14 -4.00
CA GLY A 33 4.73 8.67 -5.37
C GLY A 33 3.69 9.41 -6.23
N VAL A 34 4.13 10.27 -7.15
CA VAL A 34 3.26 11.07 -8.03
C VAL A 34 3.59 10.75 -9.48
N GLY A 35 2.67 10.11 -10.19
CA GLY A 35 2.97 9.53 -11.49
C GLY A 35 4.18 8.60 -11.38
N ARG A 36 5.25 8.85 -12.13
CA ARG A 36 6.53 8.11 -12.06
C ARG A 36 7.57 8.73 -11.15
N CYS A 37 7.23 9.80 -10.42
CA CYS A 37 8.17 10.54 -9.60
C CYS A 37 7.99 10.24 -8.11
N LEU A 38 9.10 10.06 -7.39
CA LEU A 38 9.16 10.25 -5.95
C LEU A 38 9.37 11.73 -5.68
N VAL A 39 8.52 12.32 -4.85
CA VAL A 39 8.59 13.74 -4.51
C VAL A 39 8.58 13.94 -2.99
N HIS A 40 9.28 14.97 -2.54
CA HIS A 40 9.10 15.51 -1.20
C HIS A 40 8.06 16.65 -1.25
N LEU A 41 7.06 16.55 -0.39
CA LEU A 41 5.98 17.53 -0.23
C LEU A 41 6.09 18.18 1.14
N ASP A 42 6.35 19.47 1.18
CA ASP A 42 6.15 20.27 2.37
C ASP A 42 4.67 20.66 2.45
N TRP A 43 3.99 20.22 3.52
CA TRP A 43 2.55 20.39 3.64
C TRP A 43 2.14 21.87 3.83
N ASP A 44 2.93 22.64 4.57
CA ASP A 44 2.55 23.99 4.96
C ASP A 44 2.81 24.99 3.82
N SER A 45 3.99 24.92 3.20
CA SER A 45 4.33 25.75 2.04
C SER A 45 3.76 25.21 0.72
N LYS A 46 3.25 23.98 0.70
CA LYS A 46 2.79 23.24 -0.50
C LYS A 46 3.89 23.04 -1.55
N LYS A 47 5.16 23.22 -1.16
CA LYS A 47 6.29 23.04 -2.06
C LYS A 47 6.48 21.56 -2.36
N VAL A 48 6.56 21.23 -3.66
CA VAL A 48 6.87 19.90 -4.17
C VAL A 48 8.28 19.91 -4.75
N THR A 49 9.12 18.98 -4.30
CA THR A 49 10.49 18.81 -4.80
C THR A 49 10.65 17.40 -5.33
N LYS A 50 10.98 17.25 -6.63
CA LYS A 50 11.25 15.93 -7.22
C LYS A 50 12.56 15.38 -6.65
N LEU A 51 12.51 14.13 -6.16
CA LEU A 51 13.67 13.40 -5.69
C LEU A 51 14.20 12.45 -6.78
N HIS A 52 13.33 11.59 -7.31
CA HIS A 52 13.67 10.62 -8.35
C HIS A 52 12.55 10.48 -9.36
N GLU A 53 12.90 10.01 -10.56
CA GLU A 53 11.96 9.56 -11.58
C GLU A 53 12.37 8.14 -12.02
N VAL A 54 11.39 7.25 -12.17
CA VAL A 54 11.58 5.84 -12.51
C VAL A 54 10.94 5.47 -13.85
N ASP A 55 11.18 4.25 -14.33
CA ASP A 55 10.52 3.67 -15.50
C ASP A 55 10.57 4.58 -16.74
N HIS A 56 11.74 5.18 -17.04
CA HIS A 56 11.89 6.07 -18.19
C HIS A 56 11.45 5.40 -19.49
N GLY A 57 10.58 6.06 -20.25
CA GLY A 57 10.04 5.56 -21.51
C GLY A 57 8.87 4.58 -21.36
N LEU A 58 8.46 4.22 -20.13
CA LEU A 58 7.31 3.39 -19.86
C LEU A 58 6.10 4.23 -19.43
N GLN A 59 4.89 3.70 -19.71
CA GLN A 59 3.65 4.27 -19.20
C GLN A 59 3.31 3.59 -17.87
N THR A 60 4.03 3.93 -16.83
CA THR A 60 3.79 3.44 -15.47
C THR A 60 3.46 4.59 -14.54
N ARG A 61 3.02 4.25 -13.33
CA ARG A 61 2.90 5.14 -12.19
C ARG A 61 3.24 4.41 -10.92
N PHE A 62 3.68 5.14 -9.88
CA PHE A 62 3.70 4.58 -8.53
C PHE A 62 2.28 4.18 -8.10
N ASN A 63 2.20 3.07 -7.36
CA ASN A 63 0.94 2.54 -6.84
C ASN A 63 0.99 2.50 -5.30
N ASP A 64 1.58 1.49 -4.69
CA ASP A 64 1.70 1.43 -3.24
C ASP A 64 3.14 1.61 -2.78
N GLY A 65 3.30 2.09 -1.54
CA GLY A 65 4.61 2.29 -0.93
C GLY A 65 4.50 2.45 0.58
N LYS A 66 5.52 1.95 1.29
CA LYS A 66 5.59 1.96 2.74
C LYS A 66 7.05 2.03 3.22
N CYS A 67 7.29 2.55 4.41
CA CYS A 67 8.60 2.50 5.04
C CYS A 67 8.83 1.15 5.72
N ASP A 68 10.04 0.61 5.56
CA ASP A 68 10.50 -0.53 6.34
C ASP A 68 10.84 -0.12 7.80
N PRO A 69 11.10 -1.09 8.71
CA PRO A 69 11.44 -0.78 10.09
C PRO A 69 12.71 0.07 10.28
N GLN A 70 13.58 0.14 9.28
CA GLN A 70 14.79 0.97 9.30
C GLN A 70 14.57 2.35 8.67
N GLY A 71 13.37 2.62 8.15
CA GLY A 71 13.01 3.91 7.57
C GLY A 71 13.38 4.10 6.10
N ARG A 72 13.66 3.03 5.33
CA ARG A 72 13.76 3.08 3.87
C ARG A 72 12.36 3.06 3.27
N ILE A 73 12.15 3.72 2.13
CA ILE A 73 10.89 3.63 1.39
C ILE A 73 10.95 2.49 0.38
N TRP A 74 9.99 1.60 0.45
CA TRP A 74 9.71 0.60 -0.57
C TRP A 74 8.45 1.03 -1.31
N ALA A 75 8.57 1.20 -2.62
CA ALA A 75 7.47 1.69 -3.45
C ALA A 75 7.51 1.03 -4.82
N GLY A 76 6.36 0.62 -5.30
CA GLY A 76 6.31 -0.03 -6.59
C GLY A 76 5.38 0.65 -7.59
N THR A 77 5.59 0.28 -8.85
CA THR A 77 4.85 0.82 -9.98
C THR A 77 3.92 -0.19 -10.61
N MET A 78 3.01 0.31 -11.41
CA MET A 78 2.10 -0.46 -12.26
C MET A 78 1.93 0.21 -13.61
N GLY A 79 1.59 -0.58 -14.62
CA GLY A 79 1.19 -0.08 -15.93
C GLY A 79 -0.22 0.52 -15.92
N PRO A 80 -0.71 1.04 -17.07
CA PRO A 80 -2.06 1.53 -17.21
C PRO A 80 -3.06 0.43 -16.86
N PRO A 81 -4.14 0.74 -16.12
CA PRO A 81 -5.17 -0.24 -15.82
C PRO A 81 -5.82 -0.75 -17.11
N LYS A 82 -6.22 -2.01 -17.11
CA LYS A 82 -7.00 -2.64 -18.17
C LYS A 82 -8.23 -3.29 -17.58
N PRO A 83 -9.36 -3.35 -18.36
CA PRO A 83 -10.57 -4.03 -17.90
C PRO A 83 -10.32 -5.51 -17.53
N ASP A 84 -9.43 -6.18 -18.26
CA ASP A 84 -8.97 -7.54 -17.98
C ASP A 84 -7.61 -7.47 -17.27
N ILE A 85 -7.65 -7.47 -15.94
CA ILE A 85 -6.45 -7.38 -15.08
C ILE A 85 -5.45 -8.51 -15.33
N PRO A 86 -5.84 -9.78 -15.51
CA PRO A 86 -4.90 -10.85 -15.87
C PRO A 86 -4.11 -10.59 -17.16
N SER A 87 -4.65 -9.79 -18.10
CA SER A 87 -3.95 -9.42 -19.35
C SER A 87 -3.01 -8.22 -19.19
N MET A 88 -2.89 -7.64 -18.00
CA MET A 88 -1.97 -6.52 -17.77
C MET A 88 -0.52 -6.95 -17.99
N LYS A 89 0.20 -6.13 -18.74
CA LYS A 89 1.65 -6.34 -18.90
C LYS A 89 2.36 -6.11 -17.57
N LYS A 90 3.27 -6.99 -17.22
CA LYS A 90 4.14 -6.86 -16.05
C LYS A 90 5.31 -5.91 -16.35
N ILE A 91 5.00 -4.63 -16.46
CA ILE A 91 5.99 -3.57 -16.77
C ILE A 91 6.35 -2.73 -15.55
N GLY A 92 5.72 -2.99 -14.41
CA GLY A 92 6.04 -2.34 -13.14
C GLY A 92 7.28 -2.95 -12.47
N SER A 93 7.75 -2.26 -11.46
CA SER A 93 8.90 -2.65 -10.63
C SER A 93 8.66 -2.29 -9.18
N LEU A 94 9.36 -2.96 -8.27
CA LEU A 94 9.49 -2.55 -6.88
C LEU A 94 10.84 -1.88 -6.68
N TYR A 95 10.84 -0.69 -6.09
CA TYR A 95 12.00 0.14 -5.79
C TYR A 95 12.21 0.25 -4.27
N CYS A 96 13.46 0.51 -3.87
CA CYS A 96 13.80 0.91 -2.52
C CYS A 96 14.59 2.22 -2.57
N LEU A 97 14.08 3.24 -1.88
CA LEU A 97 14.81 4.49 -1.59
C LEU A 97 15.55 4.29 -0.27
N ASP A 98 16.86 4.17 -0.36
CA ASP A 98 17.74 3.92 0.78
C ASP A 98 17.97 5.18 1.61
N LEU A 99 18.59 5.04 2.80
CA LEU A 99 18.77 6.13 3.77
C LEU A 99 19.73 7.23 3.30
N ASP A 100 20.64 6.89 2.39
CA ASP A 100 21.56 7.85 1.75
C ASP A 100 20.89 8.66 0.63
N GLY A 101 19.63 8.36 0.30
CA GLY A 101 18.88 8.98 -0.79
C GLY A 101 19.04 8.31 -2.14
N SER A 102 19.83 7.23 -2.24
CA SER A 102 19.94 6.45 -3.47
C SER A 102 18.68 5.60 -3.71
N LEU A 103 18.31 5.43 -4.98
CA LEU A 103 17.15 4.63 -5.37
C LEU A 103 17.62 3.40 -6.15
N ARG A 104 17.22 2.20 -5.71
CA ARG A 104 17.54 0.94 -6.40
C ARG A 104 16.30 0.18 -6.81
N THR A 105 16.35 -0.50 -7.94
CA THR A 105 15.34 -1.46 -8.37
C THR A 105 15.55 -2.78 -7.65
N VAL A 106 14.49 -3.33 -7.05
CA VAL A 106 14.55 -4.56 -6.25
C VAL A 106 13.89 -5.74 -6.96
N ILE A 107 12.70 -5.52 -7.53
CA ILE A 107 11.98 -6.53 -8.30
C ILE A 107 11.53 -5.87 -9.61
N GLN A 108 11.67 -6.59 -10.71
CA GLN A 108 11.17 -6.23 -12.04
C GLN A 108 10.03 -7.14 -12.46
N GLU A 109 9.35 -6.81 -13.56
CA GLU A 109 8.24 -7.58 -14.12
C GLU A 109 7.08 -7.76 -13.13
N VAL A 110 6.75 -6.68 -12.41
CA VAL A 110 5.60 -6.61 -11.50
C VAL A 110 4.37 -6.18 -12.29
N GLY A 111 3.24 -6.80 -12.03
CA GLY A 111 1.97 -6.43 -12.65
C GLY A 111 1.37 -5.20 -11.99
N ILE A 112 0.92 -5.34 -10.75
CA ILE A 112 0.41 -4.26 -9.91
C ILE A 112 1.07 -4.37 -8.54
N SER A 113 2.09 -3.55 -8.29
CA SER A 113 2.75 -3.51 -6.99
C SER A 113 1.81 -2.95 -5.93
N ASN A 114 1.60 -3.71 -4.88
CA ASN A 114 0.67 -3.38 -3.81
C ASN A 114 1.25 -3.71 -2.43
N GLY A 115 0.42 -4.01 -1.47
CA GLY A 115 0.64 -4.16 -0.05
C GLY A 115 2.04 -4.60 0.39
N LEU A 116 2.58 -3.88 1.34
CA LEU A 116 3.93 -4.05 1.90
C LEU A 116 3.84 -4.12 3.43
N ALA A 117 4.51 -5.10 4.03
CA ALA A 117 4.62 -5.18 5.48
C ALA A 117 5.89 -5.93 5.88
N TRP A 118 6.32 -5.75 7.12
CA TRP A 118 7.47 -6.44 7.71
C TRP A 118 7.09 -7.06 9.04
N SER A 119 7.62 -8.25 9.33
CA SER A 119 7.49 -8.87 10.64
C SER A 119 8.13 -8.00 11.73
N GLU A 120 7.64 -8.12 12.96
CA GLU A 120 8.13 -7.35 14.10
C GLU A 120 9.64 -7.57 14.37
N ASP A 121 10.12 -8.80 14.14
CA ASP A 121 11.55 -9.13 14.27
C ASP A 121 12.42 -8.61 13.11
N GLY A 122 11.81 -7.97 12.11
CA GLY A 122 12.50 -7.39 10.96
C GLY A 122 13.20 -8.41 10.05
N LYS A 123 12.79 -9.68 10.07
CA LYS A 123 13.43 -10.75 9.27
C LYS A 123 12.62 -11.20 8.09
N THR A 124 11.35 -10.79 8.00
CA THR A 124 10.44 -11.18 6.91
C THR A 124 9.79 -9.94 6.31
N MET A 125 9.81 -9.88 4.99
CA MET A 125 9.01 -8.92 4.21
C MET A 125 7.86 -9.64 3.56
N TYR A 126 6.66 -9.07 3.66
CA TYR A 126 5.46 -9.49 2.94
C TYR A 126 5.17 -8.50 1.82
N TYR A 127 4.81 -9.03 0.65
CA TYR A 127 4.60 -8.23 -0.55
C TYR A 127 3.45 -8.79 -1.40
N ILE A 128 2.68 -7.90 -2.00
CA ILE A 128 1.57 -8.23 -2.89
C ILE A 128 1.89 -7.79 -4.32
N ASP A 129 1.81 -8.71 -5.28
CA ASP A 129 1.53 -8.42 -6.68
C ASP A 129 0.08 -8.82 -6.96
N SER A 130 -0.80 -7.85 -7.21
CA SER A 130 -2.22 -8.13 -7.36
C SER A 130 -2.55 -8.90 -8.62
N THR A 131 -1.75 -8.78 -9.69
CA THR A 131 -2.05 -9.41 -11.00
C THR A 131 -2.13 -10.94 -10.91
N PRO A 132 -1.15 -11.65 -10.34
CA PRO A 132 -1.27 -13.08 -10.11
C PRO A 132 -2.17 -13.43 -8.91
N ARG A 133 -2.68 -12.45 -8.17
CA ARG A 133 -3.47 -12.61 -6.94
C ARG A 133 -2.73 -13.38 -5.85
N GLN A 134 -1.41 -13.15 -5.77
CA GLN A 134 -0.52 -13.82 -4.83
C GLN A 134 0.10 -12.85 -3.84
N MET A 135 0.28 -13.32 -2.61
CA MET A 135 1.02 -12.64 -1.57
C MET A 135 2.31 -13.43 -1.30
N TYR A 136 3.42 -12.70 -1.34
CA TYR A 136 4.75 -13.26 -1.23
C TYR A 136 5.35 -12.98 0.15
N ARG A 137 6.19 -13.89 0.59
CA ARG A 137 7.06 -13.75 1.74
C ARG A 137 8.52 -13.85 1.26
N PHE A 138 9.34 -12.95 1.77
CA PHE A 138 10.79 -12.92 1.53
C PHE A 138 11.53 -12.93 2.85
N ASP A 139 12.70 -13.58 2.90
CA ASP A 139 13.67 -13.28 3.94
C ASP A 139 14.12 -11.83 3.77
N PHE A 140 14.22 -11.10 4.86
CA PHE A 140 14.58 -9.69 4.88
C PHE A 140 15.77 -9.44 5.77
N ASP A 141 16.80 -8.79 5.25
CA ASP A 141 17.93 -8.29 6.02
C ASP A 141 17.72 -6.80 6.33
N GLY A 142 17.27 -6.50 7.54
CA GLY A 142 17.03 -5.12 7.98
C GLY A 142 18.27 -4.22 7.90
N SER A 143 19.48 -4.76 8.05
CA SER A 143 20.71 -3.97 8.01
C SER A 143 21.01 -3.42 6.61
N THR A 144 20.77 -4.21 5.59
CA THR A 144 21.08 -3.88 4.19
C THR A 144 19.85 -3.57 3.34
N GLY A 145 18.64 -3.92 3.81
CA GLY A 145 17.42 -3.88 3.00
C GLY A 145 17.45 -4.88 1.83
N LYS A 146 18.19 -5.97 1.93
CA LYS A 146 18.17 -7.05 0.94
C LYS A 146 17.04 -8.01 1.22
N ILE A 147 16.44 -8.54 0.15
CA ILE A 147 15.42 -9.59 0.21
C ILE A 147 15.92 -10.85 -0.50
N GLY A 148 15.46 -12.01 -0.03
CA GLY A 148 15.81 -13.31 -0.60
C GLY A 148 14.71 -14.33 -0.39
N ASN A 149 14.90 -15.55 -0.91
CA ASN A 149 14.05 -16.73 -0.66
C ASN A 149 12.54 -16.45 -0.84
N LYS A 150 12.17 -15.90 -2.02
CA LYS A 150 10.77 -15.62 -2.37
C LYS A 150 9.91 -16.89 -2.26
N THR A 151 8.84 -16.83 -1.46
CA THR A 151 7.83 -17.89 -1.38
C THR A 151 6.42 -17.29 -1.49
N VAL A 152 5.50 -18.01 -2.13
CA VAL A 152 4.07 -17.69 -2.08
C VAL A 152 3.52 -18.24 -0.77
N PHE A 153 2.90 -17.40 0.05
CA PHE A 153 2.28 -17.85 1.29
C PHE A 153 0.75 -17.78 1.26
N ILE A 154 0.17 -16.93 0.40
CA ILE A 154 -1.27 -16.92 0.10
C ILE A 154 -1.44 -16.90 -1.42
N ASP A 155 -2.21 -17.86 -1.94
CA ASP A 155 -2.56 -17.95 -3.36
C ASP A 155 -4.07 -17.90 -3.54
N ASN A 156 -4.55 -16.82 -4.16
CA ASN A 156 -5.94 -16.64 -4.52
C ASN A 156 -6.17 -16.75 -6.03
N SER A 157 -5.19 -17.21 -6.81
CA SER A 157 -5.26 -17.23 -8.29
C SER A 157 -6.43 -18.11 -8.81
N GLY A 158 -6.69 -19.22 -8.15
CA GLY A 158 -7.80 -20.15 -8.50
C GLY A 158 -9.13 -19.86 -7.79
N LYS A 159 -9.21 -18.82 -6.94
CA LYS A 159 -10.40 -18.55 -6.14
C LYS A 159 -11.34 -17.56 -6.84
N SER A 160 -12.62 -17.58 -6.44
CA SER A 160 -13.67 -16.67 -6.97
C SER A 160 -13.30 -15.19 -6.79
N MET A 161 -13.49 -14.39 -7.84
CA MET A 161 -13.25 -12.94 -7.77
C MET A 161 -14.19 -12.22 -6.80
N PRO A 162 -15.52 -12.45 -6.81
CA PRO A 162 -16.43 -11.79 -5.87
C PRO A 162 -16.13 -12.11 -4.40
N GLU A 163 -15.57 -13.29 -4.12
CA GLU A 163 -15.29 -13.73 -2.75
C GLU A 163 -13.94 -13.25 -2.24
N PHE A 164 -12.89 -13.34 -3.07
CA PHE A 164 -11.50 -13.05 -2.67
C PHE A 164 -10.93 -11.79 -3.30
N GLY A 165 -11.53 -11.27 -4.35
CA GLY A 165 -11.08 -10.04 -5.02
C GLY A 165 -9.64 -10.09 -5.51
N LEU A 166 -9.06 -8.89 -5.66
CA LEU A 166 -7.63 -8.68 -5.89
C LEU A 166 -7.00 -8.21 -4.58
N PRO A 167 -5.96 -8.87 -4.05
CA PRO A 167 -5.26 -8.34 -2.89
C PRO A 167 -4.62 -7.00 -3.24
N ASP A 168 -4.84 -6.00 -2.37
CA ASP A 168 -4.43 -4.61 -2.57
C ASP A 168 -3.54 -4.16 -1.39
N GLY A 169 -3.82 -3.08 -0.70
CA GLY A 169 -3.03 -2.62 0.43
C GLY A 169 -3.08 -3.58 1.63
N MET A 170 -2.03 -3.58 2.45
CA MET A 170 -1.86 -4.51 3.56
C MET A 170 -1.25 -3.85 4.79
N THR A 171 -1.62 -4.33 5.99
CA THR A 171 -0.94 -4.02 7.25
C THR A 171 -0.85 -5.25 8.13
N LEU A 172 0.03 -5.25 9.15
CA LEU A 172 0.09 -6.30 10.16
C LEU A 172 -0.51 -5.83 11.48
N ASP A 173 -1.09 -6.78 12.24
CA ASP A 173 -1.41 -6.58 13.65
C ASP A 173 -0.24 -7.02 14.56
N THR A 174 -0.32 -6.68 15.85
CA THR A 174 0.71 -7.04 16.85
C THR A 174 0.78 -8.53 17.15
N GLU A 175 -0.16 -9.34 16.68
CA GLU A 175 -0.10 -10.79 16.71
C GLU A 175 0.65 -11.38 15.50
N GLY A 176 1.08 -10.51 14.57
CA GLY A 176 1.80 -10.85 13.35
C GLY A 176 0.92 -11.34 12.21
N ASN A 177 -0.40 -11.12 12.25
CA ASN A 177 -1.31 -11.50 11.17
C ASN A 177 -1.47 -10.37 10.16
N ALA A 178 -1.67 -10.72 8.88
CA ALA A 178 -1.81 -9.77 7.80
C ALA A 178 -3.29 -9.39 7.58
N TRP A 179 -3.59 -8.09 7.60
CA TRP A 179 -4.87 -7.53 7.21
C TRP A 179 -4.74 -7.00 5.80
N VAL A 180 -5.50 -7.58 4.87
CA VAL A 180 -5.38 -7.32 3.44
C VAL A 180 -6.69 -6.76 2.91
N ALA A 181 -6.63 -5.59 2.29
CA ALA A 181 -7.72 -5.04 1.51
C ALA A 181 -7.88 -5.86 0.22
N ASN A 182 -9.12 -6.20 -0.13
CA ASN A 182 -9.39 -6.99 -1.32
C ASN A 182 -10.32 -6.22 -2.26
N PHE A 183 -9.74 -5.70 -3.32
CA PHE A 183 -10.44 -4.96 -4.36
C PHE A 183 -11.46 -5.87 -5.06
N PHE A 184 -12.68 -5.42 -5.25
CA PHE A 184 -13.85 -6.14 -5.77
C PHE A 184 -14.51 -7.19 -4.83
N SER A 185 -14.00 -7.45 -3.63
CA SER A 185 -14.65 -8.40 -2.71
C SER A 185 -15.39 -7.74 -1.55
N ARG A 186 -15.36 -6.43 -1.46
CA ARG A 186 -15.99 -5.65 -0.37
C ARG A 186 -15.42 -5.95 1.02
N LYS A 187 -14.21 -6.51 1.11
CA LYS A 187 -13.66 -7.03 2.37
C LYS A 187 -12.24 -6.56 2.63
N VAL A 188 -11.92 -6.42 3.92
CA VAL A 188 -10.59 -6.60 4.45
C VAL A 188 -10.56 -7.97 5.12
N VAL A 189 -9.57 -8.79 4.78
CA VAL A 189 -9.42 -10.14 5.33
C VAL A 189 -8.15 -10.21 6.16
N LYS A 190 -8.27 -10.74 7.40
CA LYS A 190 -7.15 -11.11 8.26
C LYS A 190 -6.68 -12.51 7.89
N TYR A 191 -5.40 -12.64 7.56
CA TYR A 191 -4.74 -13.92 7.25
C TYR A 191 -3.68 -14.24 8.30
N SER A 192 -3.58 -15.51 8.66
CA SER A 192 -2.44 -16.02 9.42
C SER A 192 -1.18 -15.96 8.55
N THR A 193 -0.16 -15.23 8.98
CA THR A 193 1.14 -15.23 8.28
C THR A 193 1.91 -16.53 8.43
N LYS A 194 1.51 -17.39 9.38
CA LYS A 194 2.11 -18.71 9.62
C LYS A 194 1.54 -19.78 8.65
N THR A 195 0.23 -19.78 8.44
CA THR A 195 -0.46 -20.82 7.63
C THR A 195 -0.96 -20.33 6.28
N GLY A 196 -1.10 -19.00 6.09
CA GLY A 196 -1.74 -18.42 4.90
C GLY A 196 -3.28 -18.48 4.92
N GLU A 197 -3.89 -19.07 5.94
CA GLU A 197 -5.33 -19.24 6.03
C GLU A 197 -6.07 -17.97 6.45
N PRO A 198 -7.26 -17.69 5.91
CA PRO A 198 -8.10 -16.59 6.36
C PRO A 198 -8.64 -16.90 7.77
N MET A 199 -8.60 -15.90 8.65
CA MET A 199 -9.02 -16.00 10.04
C MET A 199 -10.29 -15.22 10.34
N GLN A 200 -10.41 -14.02 9.76
CA GLN A 200 -11.48 -13.07 9.99
C GLN A 200 -11.67 -12.18 8.78
N SER A 201 -12.87 -11.69 8.55
CA SER A 201 -13.13 -10.67 7.55
C SER A 201 -14.01 -9.55 8.08
N VAL A 202 -13.83 -8.34 7.55
CA VAL A 202 -14.67 -7.18 7.77
C VAL A 202 -15.25 -6.77 6.43
N GLU A 203 -16.57 -6.68 6.32
CA GLU A 203 -17.26 -6.24 5.11
C GLU A 203 -17.56 -4.74 5.14
N PHE A 204 -17.56 -4.14 3.94
CA PHE A 204 -17.80 -2.72 3.74
C PHE A 204 -18.89 -2.47 2.71
N PRO A 205 -19.67 -1.40 2.84
CA PRO A 205 -20.66 -0.97 1.84
C PRO A 205 -19.98 -0.22 0.69
N ALA A 206 -18.96 -0.85 0.09
CA ALA A 206 -18.18 -0.38 -1.04
C ALA A 206 -17.56 -1.59 -1.76
N THR A 207 -17.44 -1.55 -3.08
CA THR A 207 -16.92 -2.69 -3.86
C THR A 207 -15.40 -2.71 -3.92
N ARG A 208 -14.76 -1.54 -3.99
CA ARG A 208 -13.32 -1.38 -4.22
C ARG A 208 -12.63 -0.99 -2.91
N ILE A 209 -12.23 -1.99 -2.13
CA ILE A 209 -11.45 -1.79 -0.91
C ILE A 209 -9.98 -1.71 -1.31
N THR A 210 -9.32 -0.58 -1.05
CA THR A 210 -8.01 -0.30 -1.62
C THR A 210 -6.85 -0.48 -0.64
N SER A 211 -6.99 -0.02 0.60
CA SER A 211 -5.91 -0.16 1.57
C SER A 211 -6.43 -0.13 2.99
N CYS A 212 -5.59 -0.53 3.93
CA CYS A 212 -5.90 -0.47 5.35
C CYS A 212 -4.66 -0.19 6.20
N CYS A 213 -4.85 0.49 7.33
CA CYS A 213 -3.83 0.69 8.34
C CYS A 213 -4.45 0.80 9.72
N PHE A 214 -3.72 0.41 10.74
CA PHE A 214 -4.11 0.67 12.12
C PHE A 214 -3.77 2.11 12.50
N GLY A 215 -4.64 2.70 13.33
CA GLY A 215 -4.52 4.07 13.81
C GLY A 215 -5.32 4.29 15.09
N GLY A 216 -5.60 5.56 15.38
CA GLY A 216 -6.18 5.97 16.66
C GLY A 216 -5.11 6.01 17.77
N LYS A 217 -5.48 6.56 18.94
CA LYS A 217 -4.54 6.72 20.08
C LYS A 217 -4.00 5.39 20.61
N GLY A 218 -4.81 4.31 20.49
CA GLY A 218 -4.45 2.96 20.95
C GLY A 218 -3.90 2.05 19.85
N LEU A 219 -3.82 2.52 18.60
CA LEU A 219 -3.53 1.72 17.40
C LEU A 219 -4.48 0.51 17.26
N ASP A 220 -5.69 0.61 17.78
CA ASP A 220 -6.71 -0.44 17.86
C ASP A 220 -7.92 -0.16 16.95
N GLU A 221 -7.83 0.87 16.13
CA GLU A 221 -8.79 1.23 15.10
C GLU A 221 -8.20 0.93 13.72
N LEU A 222 -8.95 0.22 12.86
CA LEU A 222 -8.53 -0.02 11.48
C LEU A 222 -9.16 1.03 10.57
N TYR A 223 -8.33 1.82 9.90
CA TYR A 223 -8.76 2.76 8.86
C TYR A 223 -8.66 2.08 7.51
N VAL A 224 -9.71 2.20 6.71
CA VAL A 224 -9.84 1.50 5.43
C VAL A 224 -10.25 2.49 4.35
N THR A 225 -9.45 2.56 3.29
CA THR A 225 -9.75 3.37 2.11
C THR A 225 -10.51 2.57 1.07
N THR A 226 -11.36 3.25 0.33
CA THR A 226 -12.13 2.67 -0.78
C THR A 226 -12.04 3.57 -2.00
N SER A 227 -12.40 3.04 -3.16
CA SER A 227 -12.38 3.79 -4.42
C SER A 227 -13.75 3.81 -5.09
N ALA A 228 -14.11 4.96 -5.65
CA ALA A 228 -15.21 5.14 -6.60
C ALA A 228 -14.71 5.29 -8.05
N TYR A 229 -13.40 5.11 -8.29
CA TYR A 229 -12.82 5.25 -9.63
C TYR A 229 -13.40 4.19 -10.58
N GLU A 230 -13.89 4.64 -11.74
CA GLU A 230 -14.56 3.82 -12.74
C GLU A 230 -15.80 3.05 -12.19
N ALA A 231 -16.41 3.51 -11.12
CA ALA A 231 -17.69 2.97 -10.68
C ALA A 231 -18.80 3.41 -11.61
N THR A 232 -19.69 2.47 -12.00
CA THR A 232 -20.87 2.80 -12.80
C THR A 232 -21.92 3.53 -11.94
N GLU A 233 -22.90 4.16 -12.60
CA GLU A 233 -24.01 4.80 -11.89
C GLU A 233 -24.82 3.79 -11.07
N GLU A 234 -24.99 2.56 -11.57
CA GLU A 234 -25.65 1.47 -10.88
C GLU A 234 -24.87 1.05 -9.63
N GLU A 235 -23.53 0.87 -9.74
CA GLU A 235 -22.68 0.60 -8.59
C GLU A 235 -22.75 1.71 -7.54
N MET A 236 -22.76 2.97 -7.97
CA MET A 236 -22.85 4.10 -7.03
C MET A 236 -24.24 4.23 -6.37
N LYS A 237 -25.31 3.74 -7.02
CA LYS A 237 -26.64 3.62 -6.40
C LYS A 237 -26.68 2.51 -5.35
N GLU A 238 -26.03 1.36 -5.64
CA GLU A 238 -25.98 0.22 -4.73
C GLU A 238 -25.01 0.47 -3.57
N PHE A 239 -23.83 1.08 -3.87
CA PHE A 239 -22.76 1.35 -2.91
C PHE A 239 -22.40 2.85 -2.84
N PRO A 240 -23.29 3.70 -2.33
CA PRO A 240 -23.10 5.16 -2.35
C PRO A 240 -21.94 5.66 -1.47
N LEU A 241 -21.38 4.80 -0.63
CA LEU A 241 -20.21 5.12 0.21
C LEU A 241 -18.88 4.71 -0.44
N SER A 242 -18.87 4.25 -1.69
CA SER A 242 -17.63 4.02 -2.44
C SER A 242 -16.82 5.32 -2.56
N GLY A 243 -15.49 5.23 -2.32
CA GLY A 243 -14.59 6.38 -2.24
C GLY A 243 -14.48 7.00 -0.84
N SER A 244 -15.19 6.46 0.16
CA SER A 244 -15.09 6.93 1.54
C SER A 244 -13.91 6.31 2.30
N LEU A 245 -13.51 6.98 3.37
CA LEU A 245 -12.63 6.45 4.41
C LEU A 245 -13.50 5.86 5.53
N PHE A 246 -13.26 4.60 5.84
CA PHE A 246 -13.95 3.90 6.95
C PHE A 246 -13.02 3.76 8.16
N ARG A 247 -13.62 3.80 9.35
CA ARG A 247 -12.97 3.51 10.62
C ARG A 247 -13.67 2.36 11.32
N VAL A 248 -12.96 1.27 11.58
CA VAL A 248 -13.46 0.05 12.22
C VAL A 248 -12.89 -0.03 13.63
N LYS A 249 -13.75 -0.31 14.60
CA LYS A 249 -13.39 -0.47 16.02
C LYS A 249 -13.79 -1.86 16.52
N GLY A 250 -13.21 -2.25 17.67
CA GLY A 250 -13.60 -3.48 18.36
C GLY A 250 -13.08 -4.76 17.72
N LEU A 251 -11.95 -4.70 16.99
CA LEU A 251 -11.34 -5.86 16.34
C LEU A 251 -10.58 -6.78 17.32
N GLY A 252 -10.35 -6.32 18.56
CA GLY A 252 -9.64 -7.10 19.61
C GLY A 252 -8.12 -7.18 19.41
N VAL A 253 -7.57 -6.46 18.43
CA VAL A 253 -6.13 -6.43 18.10
C VAL A 253 -5.67 -5.00 17.91
N LYS A 254 -4.36 -4.82 17.88
CA LYS A 254 -3.69 -3.53 17.62
C LYS A 254 -2.73 -3.67 16.45
N GLY A 255 -2.38 -2.54 15.83
CA GLY A 255 -1.30 -2.47 14.86
C GLY A 255 -0.02 -1.90 15.47
N PHE A 256 0.97 -1.73 14.61
CA PHE A 256 2.22 -1.05 14.91
C PHE A 256 2.15 0.42 14.53
N PRO A 257 2.93 1.30 15.18
CA PRO A 257 3.13 2.67 14.72
C PRO A 257 3.65 2.68 13.28
N ALA A 258 3.21 3.64 12.49
CA ALA A 258 3.72 3.78 11.13
C ALA A 258 5.20 4.16 11.15
N ASN A 259 6.01 3.46 10.35
CA ASN A 259 7.39 3.84 10.10
C ASN A 259 7.44 5.12 9.27
N VAL A 260 8.49 5.90 9.45
CA VAL A 260 8.75 7.16 8.73
C VAL A 260 10.02 7.03 7.89
N TYR A 261 10.14 7.80 6.83
CA TYR A 261 11.40 7.86 6.07
C TYR A 261 12.46 8.59 6.88
N GLU A 262 13.57 7.90 7.15
CA GLU A 262 14.68 8.42 7.98
C GLU A 262 15.84 8.96 7.15
N GLY A 263 15.79 8.81 5.83
CA GLY A 263 16.92 9.08 4.95
C GLY A 263 17.11 10.55 4.54
N SER A 264 18.01 10.71 3.57
CA SER A 264 18.33 12.01 3.00
C SER A 264 17.23 12.48 2.05
N LEU A 265 16.89 13.79 2.11
CA LEU A 265 16.03 14.47 1.14
C LEU A 265 16.83 15.19 0.05
N THR A 266 18.15 14.95 0.00
CA THR A 266 19.03 15.59 -0.99
C THR A 266 18.88 14.86 -2.31
N VAL A 267 18.57 15.59 -3.37
CA VAL A 267 18.62 15.08 -4.76
C VAL A 267 20.09 14.84 -5.11
N GLN A 268 20.44 13.64 -5.50
CA GLN A 268 21.78 13.33 -6.06
C GLN A 268 21.80 13.60 -7.56
#